data_ab9fd1ce9567eaae8c9902a348fcff26
#
_entry.id   ab9fd1ce9567eaae8c9902a348fcff26
#
_cell.length_a   1.000
_cell.length_b   1.000
_cell.length_c   1.000
_cell.angle_alpha   90.00
_cell.angle_beta   90.00
_cell.angle_gamma   90.00
#
_symmetry.space_group_name_H-M   'P 1'
#
loop_
_entity.id
_entity.type
_entity.pdbx_description
1 polymer ?
#
loop_
_entity_poly.entity_id
_entity_poly.type
_entity_poly.pdbx_seq_one_letter_code
_entity_poly.pdbx_strand_id
1 'polypeptide(L)'
;MLKNTEILNMPVIHKITHLSELSKIIKSKSGYSMTIGVFDGIHLGHQFLINETIKIAKNQNHNSCLISFSNSPYHFLTKKNDSNNYLSTKYEKTNILSNYKIDDIFFIEFNDEIANTKAYNFLEYLNT
;
A
#
# COMPACT_ATOMS: atom_id res chain seq x y z
N MET A 1 -20.77 -16.16 -2.64
CA MET A 1 -19.85 -16.75 -1.64
C MET A 1 -18.51 -17.02 -2.30
N LEU A 2 -17.43 -16.54 -1.72
CA LEU A 2 -16.08 -16.76 -2.24
C LEU A 2 -15.65 -18.21 -2.02
N LYS A 3 -14.97 -18.78 -3.02
CA LYS A 3 -14.35 -20.10 -2.88
C LYS A 3 -13.19 -20.03 -1.90
N ASN A 4 -12.85 -21.12 -1.21
CA ASN A 4 -11.75 -21.16 -0.25
C ASN A 4 -10.41 -20.72 -0.86
N THR A 5 -10.15 -21.07 -2.13
CA THR A 5 -8.94 -20.64 -2.85
C THR A 5 -8.92 -19.13 -3.08
N GLU A 6 -10.07 -18.49 -3.30
CA GLU A 6 -10.18 -17.04 -3.49
C GLU A 6 -9.89 -16.31 -2.18
N ILE A 7 -10.41 -16.81 -1.04
CA ILE A 7 -10.17 -16.24 0.28
C ILE A 7 -8.67 -16.34 0.64
N LEU A 8 -8.01 -17.47 0.36
CA LEU A 8 -6.60 -17.68 0.64
C LEU A 8 -5.68 -16.81 -0.20
N ASN A 9 -6.15 -16.36 -1.39
CA ASN A 9 -5.37 -15.51 -2.29
C ASN A 9 -5.69 -14.03 -2.15
N MET A 10 -6.58 -13.65 -1.23
CA MET A 10 -6.88 -12.24 -0.96
C MET A 10 -5.73 -11.59 -0.20
N PRO A 11 -5.40 -10.32 -0.53
CA PRO A 11 -4.36 -9.61 0.19
C PRO A 11 -4.78 -9.35 1.64
N VAL A 12 -3.80 -9.35 2.54
CA VAL A 12 -4.00 -8.93 3.92
C VAL A 12 -3.96 -7.40 3.94
N ILE A 13 -5.00 -6.79 4.48
CA ILE A 13 -5.13 -5.33 4.54
C ILE A 13 -4.67 -4.84 5.92
N HIS A 14 -3.73 -3.91 5.93
CA HIS A 14 -3.20 -3.32 7.16
C HIS A 14 -3.52 -1.83 7.18
N LYS A 15 -4.04 -1.35 8.30
CA LYS A 15 -4.20 0.08 8.56
C LYS A 15 -3.03 0.55 9.43
N ILE A 16 -2.32 1.56 8.97
CA ILE A 16 -1.14 2.09 9.66
C ILE A 16 -1.39 3.54 10.04
N THR A 17 -1.32 3.84 11.33
CA THR A 17 -1.41 5.21 11.85
C THR A 17 -0.05 5.72 12.35
N HIS A 18 0.85 4.81 12.71
CA HIS A 18 2.20 5.12 13.16
C HIS A 18 3.22 4.29 12.38
N LEU A 19 4.33 4.90 11.98
CA LEU A 19 5.36 4.21 11.19
C LEU A 19 5.98 3.02 11.93
N SER A 20 6.01 3.06 13.26
CA SER A 20 6.50 1.94 14.08
C SER A 20 5.67 0.66 13.86
N GLU A 21 4.38 0.77 13.60
CA GLU A 21 3.52 -0.37 13.29
C GLU A 21 3.94 -1.02 11.98
N LEU A 22 4.21 -0.21 10.96
CA LEU A 22 4.66 -0.67 9.65
C LEU A 22 5.98 -1.45 9.78
N SER A 23 6.94 -0.89 10.51
CA SER A 23 8.24 -1.51 10.75
C SER A 23 8.11 -2.88 11.41
N LYS A 24 7.24 -3.02 12.41
CA LYS A 24 7.00 -4.31 13.09
C LYS A 24 6.49 -5.38 12.14
N ILE A 25 5.55 -5.03 11.28
CA ILE A 25 4.95 -5.99 10.34
C ILE A 25 6.00 -6.41 9.31
N ILE A 26 6.77 -5.47 8.78
CA ILE A 26 7.81 -5.73 7.79
C ILE A 26 8.89 -6.64 8.38
N LYS A 27 9.32 -6.40 9.61
CA LYS A 27 10.32 -7.23 10.29
C LYS A 27 9.87 -8.67 10.52
N SER A 28 8.56 -8.92 10.62
CA SER A 28 8.04 -10.26 10.87
C SER A 28 8.10 -11.17 9.63
N LYS A 29 8.47 -10.65 8.47
CA LYS A 29 8.54 -11.38 7.21
C LYS A 29 9.98 -11.53 6.73
N SER A 30 10.22 -12.52 5.88
CA SER A 30 11.55 -12.80 5.31
C SER A 30 12.03 -11.76 4.31
N GLY A 31 11.17 -10.88 3.86
CA GLY A 31 11.46 -9.80 2.93
C GLY A 31 10.24 -9.39 2.15
N TYR A 32 10.25 -8.17 1.69
CA TYR A 32 9.19 -7.63 0.84
C TYR A 32 9.77 -7.02 -0.43
N SER A 33 9.08 -7.26 -1.54
CA SER A 33 9.18 -6.41 -2.72
C SER A 33 7.95 -5.52 -2.71
N MET A 34 8.14 -4.20 -2.79
CA MET A 34 7.06 -3.26 -2.52
C MET A 34 6.98 -2.16 -3.55
N THR A 35 5.78 -1.65 -3.74
CA THR A 35 5.51 -0.44 -4.50
C THR A 35 4.74 0.54 -3.62
N ILE A 36 5.02 1.83 -3.79
CA ILE A 36 4.44 2.90 -2.97
C ILE A 36 3.80 3.93 -3.90
N GLY A 37 2.59 4.34 -3.57
CA GLY A 37 1.90 5.38 -4.31
C GLY A 37 0.51 5.66 -3.80
N VAL A 38 -0.11 6.69 -4.32
CA VAL A 38 -1.51 7.01 -4.02
C VAL A 38 -2.44 6.01 -4.69
N PHE A 39 -2.09 5.56 -5.89
CA PHE A 39 -2.83 4.58 -6.69
C PHE A 39 -4.30 4.97 -6.91
N ASP A 40 -4.54 6.25 -7.09
CA ASP A 40 -5.88 6.74 -7.36
C ASP A 40 -6.29 6.42 -8.79
N GLY A 41 -7.40 5.68 -8.95
CA GLY A 41 -7.92 5.24 -10.26
C GLY A 41 -7.24 4.01 -10.86
N ILE A 42 -6.11 3.57 -10.32
CA ILE A 42 -5.36 2.38 -10.79
C ILE A 42 -5.19 2.36 -12.32
N HIS A 43 -4.40 3.28 -12.84
CA HIS A 43 -4.09 3.41 -14.26
C HIS A 43 -3.17 2.30 -14.78
N LEU A 44 -2.95 2.25 -16.11
CA LEU A 44 -2.07 1.27 -16.74
C LEU A 44 -0.66 1.28 -16.16
N GLY A 45 -0.11 2.47 -15.87
CA GLY A 45 1.19 2.60 -15.21
C GLY A 45 1.20 1.99 -13.82
N HIS A 46 0.15 2.18 -13.05
CA HIS A 46 -0.02 1.55 -11.73
C HIS A 46 -0.10 0.04 -11.85
N GLN A 47 -0.86 -0.46 -12.83
CA GLN A 47 -0.99 -1.89 -13.10
C GLN A 47 0.36 -2.50 -13.45
N PHE A 48 1.16 -1.80 -14.25
CA PHE A 48 2.52 -2.24 -14.58
C PHE A 48 3.39 -2.36 -13.32
N LEU A 49 3.37 -1.35 -12.45
CA LEU A 49 4.15 -1.37 -11.20
C LEU A 49 3.72 -2.50 -10.28
N ILE A 50 2.42 -2.74 -10.17
CA ILE A 50 1.88 -3.83 -9.35
C ILE A 50 2.37 -5.18 -9.88
N ASN A 51 2.26 -5.42 -11.17
CA ASN A 51 2.67 -6.66 -11.79
C ASN A 51 4.18 -6.88 -11.69
N GLU A 52 4.99 -5.84 -11.87
CA GLU A 52 6.44 -5.91 -11.70
C GLU A 52 6.82 -6.22 -10.25
N THR A 53 6.12 -5.62 -9.28
CA THR A 53 6.35 -5.89 -7.85
C THR A 53 6.09 -7.36 -7.53
N ILE A 54 4.99 -7.90 -8.02
CA ILE A 54 4.62 -9.32 -7.83
C ILE A 54 5.68 -10.22 -8.45
N LYS A 55 6.11 -9.91 -9.66
CA LYS A 55 7.12 -10.67 -10.39
C LYS A 55 8.47 -10.70 -9.66
N ILE A 56 8.94 -9.53 -9.20
CA ILE A 56 10.19 -9.43 -8.45
C ILE A 56 10.10 -10.18 -7.13
N ALA A 57 8.99 -10.05 -6.42
CA ALA A 57 8.77 -10.76 -5.16
C ALA A 57 8.86 -12.26 -5.36
N LYS A 58 8.21 -12.78 -6.40
CA LYS A 58 8.24 -14.20 -6.73
C LYS A 58 9.66 -14.69 -7.04
N ASN A 59 10.43 -13.90 -7.82
CA ASN A 59 11.80 -14.26 -8.18
C ASN A 59 12.76 -14.23 -6.98
N GLN A 60 12.48 -13.38 -5.98
CA GLN A 60 13.33 -13.21 -4.80
C GLN A 60 12.85 -14.02 -3.59
N ASN A 61 11.79 -14.78 -3.73
CA ASN A 61 11.10 -15.45 -2.60
C ASN A 61 10.70 -14.45 -1.49
N HIS A 62 10.26 -13.26 -1.90
CA HIS A 62 9.74 -12.24 -1.00
C HIS A 62 8.20 -12.25 -1.01
N ASN A 63 7.61 -11.67 0.01
CA ASN A 63 6.22 -11.26 -0.05
C ASN A 63 6.12 -9.99 -0.91
N SER A 64 5.02 -9.86 -1.62
CA SER A 64 4.72 -8.63 -2.37
C SER A 64 3.84 -7.72 -1.55
N CYS A 65 4.10 -6.41 -1.57
CA CYS A 65 3.20 -5.48 -0.92
C CYS A 65 3.05 -4.17 -1.69
N LEU A 66 1.91 -3.54 -1.45
CA LEU A 66 1.61 -2.22 -1.95
C LEU A 66 1.37 -1.32 -0.76
N ILE A 67 2.01 -0.16 -0.76
CA ILE A 67 1.81 0.86 0.26
C ILE A 67 1.06 2.02 -0.38
N SER A 68 -0.09 2.36 0.17
CA SER A 68 -0.89 3.49 -0.27
C SER A 68 -1.35 4.29 0.96
N PHE A 69 -2.17 5.30 0.74
CA PHE A 69 -2.64 6.17 1.82
C PHE A 69 -4.15 6.06 1.96
N SER A 70 -4.63 6.10 3.20
CA SER A 70 -6.08 6.06 3.49
C SER A 70 -6.75 7.41 3.27
N ASN A 71 -5.96 8.50 3.28
CA ASN A 71 -6.42 9.86 2.99
C ASN A 71 -5.43 10.52 2.02
N SER A 72 -5.86 11.59 1.35
CA SER A 72 -5.04 12.27 0.37
C SER A 72 -3.91 13.05 1.03
N PRO A 73 -2.63 12.75 0.71
CA PRO A 73 -1.52 13.59 1.13
C PRO A 73 -1.67 15.04 0.64
N TYR A 74 -2.15 15.21 -0.58
CA TYR A 74 -2.38 16.54 -1.14
C TYR A 74 -3.40 17.33 -0.32
N HIS A 75 -4.55 16.73 0.00
CA HIS A 75 -5.58 17.41 0.79
C HIS A 75 -5.10 17.71 2.20
N PHE A 76 -4.36 16.82 2.80
CA PHE A 76 -3.77 17.02 4.12
C PHE A 76 -2.83 18.23 4.12
N LEU A 77 -1.89 18.27 3.15
CA LEU A 77 -0.86 19.31 3.08
C LEU A 77 -1.43 20.68 2.70
N THR A 78 -2.43 20.71 1.84
CA THR A 78 -3.06 21.97 1.37
C THR A 78 -4.26 22.39 2.20
N LYS A 79 -4.72 21.53 3.09
CA LYS A 79 -5.96 21.71 3.89
C LYS A 79 -7.19 21.97 3.03
N LYS A 80 -7.18 21.49 1.80
CA LYS A 80 -8.33 21.55 0.89
C LYS A 80 -9.18 20.31 1.08
N ASN A 81 -10.39 20.52 1.57
CA ASN A 81 -11.35 19.44 1.83
C ASN A 81 -12.27 19.26 0.62
N ASP A 82 -11.72 18.87 -0.50
CA ASP A 82 -12.49 18.62 -1.70
C ASP A 82 -12.60 17.11 -1.93
N SER A 83 -13.71 16.53 -1.47
CA SER A 83 -13.98 15.10 -1.57
C SER A 83 -14.15 14.60 -3.01
N ASN A 84 -14.27 15.50 -3.98
CA ASN A 84 -14.51 15.16 -5.38
C ASN A 84 -13.22 14.89 -6.18
N ASN A 85 -12.04 15.03 -5.55
CA ASN A 85 -10.77 14.89 -6.24
C ASN A 85 -10.22 13.47 -6.24
N TYR A 86 -10.89 12.51 -5.61
CA TYR A 86 -10.51 11.10 -5.66
C TYR A 86 -11.17 10.41 -6.84
N LEU A 87 -10.38 9.72 -7.66
CA LEU A 87 -10.89 8.85 -8.70
C LEU A 87 -11.42 7.54 -8.13
N SER A 88 -10.89 7.12 -6.97
CA SER A 88 -11.33 5.89 -6.32
C SER A 88 -11.28 6.03 -4.81
N THR A 89 -12.22 5.36 -4.13
CA THR A 89 -12.23 5.24 -2.67
C THR A 89 -11.29 4.12 -2.24
N LYS A 90 -10.99 4.08 -0.93
CA LYS A 90 -10.23 2.97 -0.34
C LYS A 90 -10.89 1.61 -0.63
N TYR A 91 -12.20 1.56 -0.55
CA TYR A 91 -12.97 0.34 -0.84
C TYR A 91 -12.79 -0.10 -2.29
N GLU A 92 -12.93 0.84 -3.23
CA GLU A 92 -12.73 0.57 -4.64
C GLU A 92 -11.30 0.11 -4.94
N LYS A 93 -10.30 0.77 -4.34
CA LYS A 93 -8.90 0.36 -4.47
C LYS A 93 -8.71 -1.08 -4.00
N THR A 94 -9.25 -1.41 -2.84
CA THR A 94 -9.15 -2.77 -2.27
C THR A 94 -9.78 -3.79 -3.20
N ASN A 95 -10.96 -3.49 -3.75
CA ASN A 95 -11.63 -4.39 -4.68
C ASN A 95 -10.81 -4.62 -5.96
N ILE A 96 -10.26 -3.57 -6.53
CA ILE A 96 -9.43 -3.68 -7.74
C ILE A 96 -8.15 -4.46 -7.42
N LEU A 97 -7.48 -4.13 -6.33
CA LEU A 97 -6.22 -4.75 -5.94
C LEU A 97 -6.39 -6.22 -5.54
N SER A 98 -7.58 -6.63 -5.09
CA SER A 98 -7.85 -8.03 -4.77
C SER A 98 -7.81 -8.95 -6.00
N ASN A 99 -7.87 -8.39 -7.21
CA ASN A 99 -7.71 -9.15 -8.46
C ASN A 99 -6.23 -9.46 -8.77
N TYR A 100 -5.30 -8.82 -8.06
CA TYR A 100 -3.86 -9.08 -8.17
C TYR A 100 -3.42 -9.99 -7.05
N LYS A 101 -2.37 -10.78 -7.29
CA LYS A 101 -1.81 -11.69 -6.29
C LYS A 101 -0.80 -10.98 -5.38
N ILE A 102 -1.20 -9.82 -4.84
CA ILE A 102 -0.41 -9.09 -3.84
C ILE A 102 -0.67 -9.70 -2.47
N ASP A 103 0.38 -9.94 -1.70
CA ASP A 103 0.26 -10.56 -0.38
C ASP A 103 -0.28 -9.59 0.66
N ASP A 104 0.23 -8.36 0.68
CA ASP A 104 -0.14 -7.37 1.70
C ASP A 104 -0.39 -5.99 1.07
N ILE A 105 -1.38 -5.29 1.61
CA ILE A 105 -1.64 -3.89 1.28
C ILE A 105 -1.61 -3.09 2.57
N PHE A 106 -0.76 -2.05 2.61
CA PHE A 106 -0.66 -1.14 3.74
C PHE A 106 -1.33 0.19 3.37
N PHE A 107 -2.36 0.55 4.11
CA PHE A 107 -2.95 1.88 4.01
C PHE A 107 -2.45 2.73 5.16
N ILE A 108 -1.56 3.67 4.85
CA ILE A 108 -0.99 4.59 5.83
C ILE A 108 -1.89 5.82 5.92
N GLU A 109 -2.27 6.18 7.15
CA GLU A 109 -2.93 7.46 7.39
C GLU A 109 -1.90 8.58 7.26
N PHE A 110 -2.09 9.47 6.28
CA PHE A 110 -1.22 10.63 6.12
C PHE A 110 -1.57 11.62 7.22
N ASN A 111 -0.66 11.82 8.16
CA ASN A 111 -0.83 12.65 9.34
C ASN A 111 0.44 13.49 9.57
N ASP A 112 0.50 14.22 10.68
CA ASP A 112 1.64 15.08 11.00
C ASP A 112 2.95 14.31 11.10
N GLU A 113 2.95 13.10 11.68
CA GLU A 113 4.14 12.25 11.76
C GLU A 113 4.69 11.96 10.36
N ILE A 114 3.83 11.52 9.46
CA ILE A 114 4.23 11.19 8.08
C ILE A 114 4.67 12.45 7.33
N ALA A 115 3.92 13.55 7.47
CA ALA A 115 4.23 14.81 6.79
C ALA A 115 5.59 15.38 7.22
N ASN A 116 5.98 15.15 8.47
CA ASN A 116 7.23 15.63 9.04
C ASN A 116 8.38 14.63 8.93
N THR A 117 8.13 13.44 8.40
CA THR A 117 9.15 12.41 8.20
C THR A 117 9.85 12.62 6.86
N LYS A 118 11.15 12.81 6.89
CA LYS A 118 11.96 12.93 5.67
C LYS A 118 11.95 11.60 4.91
N ALA A 119 12.05 11.66 3.58
CA ALA A 119 12.06 10.48 2.73
C ALA A 119 13.10 9.44 3.16
N TYR A 120 14.31 9.87 3.52
CA TYR A 120 15.35 8.97 3.99
C TYR A 120 14.94 8.22 5.26
N ASN A 121 14.36 8.93 6.23
CA ASN A 121 13.91 8.33 7.47
C ASN A 121 12.73 7.38 7.26
N PHE A 122 11.84 7.72 6.34
CA PHE A 122 10.73 6.83 5.95
C PHE A 122 11.27 5.51 5.39
N LEU A 123 12.26 5.59 4.51
CA LEU A 123 12.90 4.39 3.95
C LEU A 123 13.57 3.53 5.02
N GLU A 124 14.09 4.12 6.08
CA GLU A 124 14.66 3.35 7.20
C GLU A 124 13.60 2.51 7.93
N TYR A 125 12.36 3.00 8.03
CA TYR A 125 11.27 2.19 8.59
C TYR A 125 10.95 0.97 7.72
N LEU A 126 11.21 1.07 6.42
CA LEU A 126 10.99 -0.03 5.48
C LEU A 126 12.18 -0.98 5.39
N ASN A 127 13.38 -0.47 5.66
CA ASN A 127 14.63 -1.23 5.55
C ASN A 127 15.06 -1.73 6.92
N THR A 128 14.39 -2.71 7.38
CA THR A 128 14.67 -3.32 8.66
C THR A 128 15.36 -4.66 8.48
#